data_ca5c3a6ed7371163ddd4b1863cec78f9
#
_entry.id   ca5c3a6ed7371163ddd4b1863cec78f9
#
_cell.length_a   1.000
_cell.length_b   1.000
_cell.length_c   1.000
_cell.angle_alpha   90.00
_cell.angle_beta   90.00
_cell.angle_gamma   90.00
#
_symmetry.space_group_name_H-M   'P 1'
#
loop_
_entity.id
_entity.type
_entity.pdbx_description
1 polymer ?
#
loop_
_entity_poly.entity_id
_entity_poly.type
_entity_poly.pdbx_seq_one_letter_code
_entity_poly.pdbx_strand_id
1 'polypeptide(L)'
;MLFRSFPVGVCAFLLNVPLFAFSMKKMGWRFGLRSFIAMILLSVVIDYAPFASVTNDMLLATVFGGICSGVGFGLILRGSATTGGTEMLASLIHRFMPTVRVGQATFVIDAMVIIASGFVFDAESAMYAVMAVFLSNTVVDLVLEGPNSSHAYFVISDKADEIAKRVMDELERGVTGLDGVGMYTMKEKRVLLCVVSRFETMRLRRIVFSIDPAAFVVACKSHDTLGEGFKEEKQA
;
A
#
# COMPACT_ATOMS: atom_id res chain seq x y z
N MET A 1 10.29 -4.58 -37.92
CA MET A 1 10.68 -6.02 -37.87
C MET A 1 12.05 -6.31 -37.24
N LEU A 2 12.76 -5.32 -36.71
CA LEU A 2 14.11 -5.50 -36.11
C LEU A 2 14.11 -6.03 -34.66
N PHE A 3 13.00 -5.99 -33.93
CA PHE A 3 12.95 -6.38 -32.53
C PHE A 3 12.43 -7.80 -32.25
N ARG A 4 12.12 -8.59 -33.28
CA ARG A 4 11.56 -9.94 -33.12
C ARG A 4 12.57 -11.01 -32.67
N SER A 5 13.85 -10.68 -32.60
CA SER A 5 14.94 -11.60 -32.24
C SER A 5 15.57 -11.31 -30.87
N PHE A 6 15.22 -10.23 -30.21
CA PHE A 6 15.77 -9.91 -28.89
C PHE A 6 14.82 -10.37 -27.79
N PRO A 7 15.30 -11.10 -26.76
CA PRO A 7 14.52 -11.45 -25.59
C PRO A 7 14.03 -10.18 -24.89
N VAL A 8 12.72 -10.12 -24.60
CA VAL A 8 12.07 -8.94 -24.00
C VAL A 8 12.67 -8.63 -22.63
N GLY A 9 12.97 -9.67 -21.84
CA GLY A 9 13.58 -9.51 -20.52
C GLY A 9 14.98 -8.90 -20.60
N VAL A 10 15.80 -9.29 -21.58
CA VAL A 10 17.14 -8.69 -21.80
C VAL A 10 17.01 -7.22 -22.18
N CYS A 11 16.08 -6.85 -23.06
CA CYS A 11 15.85 -5.46 -23.42
C CYS A 11 15.40 -4.63 -22.20
N ALA A 12 14.47 -5.13 -21.42
CA ALA A 12 14.00 -4.50 -20.19
C ALA A 12 15.15 -4.31 -19.18
N PHE A 13 15.98 -5.34 -19.02
CA PHE A 13 17.16 -5.27 -18.16
C PHE A 13 18.10 -4.14 -18.59
N LEU A 14 18.51 -4.10 -19.86
CA LEU A 14 19.45 -3.10 -20.38
C LEU A 14 18.92 -1.66 -20.24
N LEU A 15 17.64 -1.45 -20.51
CA LEU A 15 17.00 -0.14 -20.38
C LEU A 15 16.94 0.33 -18.91
N ASN A 16 16.87 -0.61 -17.96
CA ASN A 16 16.82 -0.29 -16.54
C ASN A 16 18.19 -0.07 -15.89
N VAL A 17 19.31 -0.46 -16.54
CA VAL A 17 20.67 -0.31 -15.99
C VAL A 17 21.00 1.15 -15.59
N PRO A 18 20.75 2.19 -16.42
CA PRO A 18 21.05 3.56 -16.04
C PRO A 18 20.24 4.03 -14.82
N LEU A 19 18.96 3.68 -14.80
CA LEU A 19 18.05 4.00 -13.72
C LEU A 19 18.46 3.31 -12.41
N PHE A 20 18.87 2.04 -12.52
CA PHE A 20 19.40 1.25 -11.44
C PHE A 20 20.66 1.87 -10.83
N ALA A 21 21.64 2.26 -11.67
CA ALA A 21 22.89 2.88 -11.22
C ALA A 21 22.62 4.18 -10.43
N PHE A 22 21.67 4.99 -10.91
CA PHE A 22 21.25 6.22 -10.24
C PHE A 22 20.55 5.93 -8.91
N SER A 23 19.64 4.96 -8.88
CA SER A 23 18.88 4.58 -7.68
C SER A 23 19.77 3.98 -6.61
N MET A 24 20.75 3.15 -6.98
CA MET A 24 21.71 2.57 -6.04
C MET A 24 22.50 3.63 -5.29
N LYS A 25 22.89 4.73 -5.96
CA LYS A 25 23.59 5.85 -5.34
C LYS A 25 22.74 6.59 -4.29
N LYS A 26 21.41 6.61 -4.47
CA LYS A 26 20.48 7.36 -3.60
C LYS A 26 19.80 6.50 -2.53
N MET A 27 19.52 5.24 -2.81
CA MET A 27 18.78 4.32 -1.93
C MET A 27 19.67 3.33 -1.18
N GLY A 28 20.95 3.27 -1.52
CA GLY A 28 21.96 2.47 -0.83
C GLY A 28 22.20 1.09 -1.45
N TRP A 29 23.34 0.47 -1.05
CA TRP A 29 23.83 -0.78 -1.62
C TRP A 29 22.89 -1.98 -1.42
N ARG A 30 22.29 -2.09 -0.23
CA ARG A 30 21.39 -3.23 0.08
C ARG A 30 20.14 -3.23 -0.78
N PHE A 31 19.54 -2.06 -0.99
CA PHE A 31 18.42 -1.89 -1.92
C PHE A 31 18.85 -2.24 -3.35
N GLY A 32 20.00 -1.71 -3.79
CA GLY A 32 20.55 -1.98 -5.11
C GLY A 32 20.74 -3.48 -5.37
N LEU A 33 21.39 -4.21 -4.47
CA LEU A 33 21.65 -5.63 -4.65
C LEU A 33 20.34 -6.46 -4.72
N ARG A 34 19.37 -6.19 -3.84
CA ARG A 34 18.08 -6.88 -3.85
C ARG A 34 17.30 -6.61 -5.13
N SER A 35 17.28 -5.36 -5.58
CA SER A 35 16.61 -4.97 -6.83
C SER A 35 17.30 -5.58 -8.05
N PHE A 36 18.63 -5.67 -8.06
CA PHE A 36 19.38 -6.32 -9.13
C PHE A 36 19.02 -7.80 -9.26
N ILE A 37 18.94 -8.51 -8.13
CA ILE A 37 18.51 -9.93 -8.09
C ILE A 37 17.07 -10.05 -8.60
N ALA A 38 16.14 -9.20 -8.11
CA ALA A 38 14.75 -9.24 -8.53
C ALA A 38 14.60 -8.98 -10.05
N MET A 39 15.35 -8.02 -10.59
CA MET A 39 15.35 -7.69 -12.02
C MET A 39 15.89 -8.84 -12.88
N ILE A 40 16.97 -9.50 -12.47
CA ILE A 40 17.50 -10.69 -13.17
C ILE A 40 16.48 -11.81 -13.15
N LEU A 41 15.93 -12.14 -11.97
CA LEU A 41 14.94 -13.20 -11.84
C LEU A 41 13.71 -12.95 -12.71
N LEU A 42 13.19 -11.74 -12.71
CA LEU A 42 12.06 -11.36 -13.55
C LEU A 42 12.39 -11.52 -15.03
N SER A 43 13.55 -11.02 -15.47
CA SER A 43 13.98 -11.13 -16.87
C SER A 43 14.12 -12.58 -17.33
N VAL A 44 14.72 -13.43 -16.49
CA VAL A 44 14.86 -14.87 -16.78
C VAL A 44 13.48 -15.55 -16.84
N VAL A 45 12.58 -15.24 -15.91
CA VAL A 45 11.24 -15.81 -15.90
C VAL A 45 10.44 -15.40 -17.14
N ILE A 46 10.52 -14.14 -17.56
CA ILE A 46 9.82 -13.65 -18.75
C ILE A 46 10.33 -14.35 -20.03
N ASP A 47 11.64 -14.52 -20.15
CA ASP A 47 12.23 -15.05 -21.38
C ASP A 47 12.18 -16.58 -21.49
N TYR A 48 12.22 -17.29 -20.37
CA TYR A 48 12.40 -18.76 -20.37
C TYR A 48 11.24 -19.56 -19.78
N ALA A 49 10.30 -18.93 -19.04
CA ALA A 49 9.21 -19.70 -18.45
C ALA A 49 8.11 -20.02 -19.49
N PRO A 50 7.78 -21.31 -19.69
CA PRO A 50 6.78 -21.72 -20.66
C PRO A 50 5.35 -21.54 -20.08
N PHE A 51 4.92 -20.29 -19.94
CA PHE A 51 3.56 -20.03 -19.50
C PHE A 51 2.58 -20.19 -20.66
N ALA A 52 1.64 -21.16 -20.53
CA ALA A 52 0.48 -21.22 -21.39
C ALA A 52 -0.55 -20.15 -20.96
N SER A 53 -1.23 -19.55 -21.91
CA SER A 53 -2.36 -18.64 -21.61
C SER A 53 -3.45 -19.42 -20.87
N VAL A 54 -3.82 -18.93 -19.67
CA VAL A 54 -4.90 -19.55 -18.87
C VAL A 54 -6.27 -19.23 -19.44
N THR A 55 -6.39 -18.08 -20.11
CA THR A 55 -7.64 -17.63 -20.73
C THR A 55 -7.36 -16.83 -22.00
N ASN A 56 -8.32 -16.88 -22.93
CA ASN A 56 -8.34 -16.04 -24.12
C ASN A 56 -9.24 -14.80 -23.94
N ASP A 57 -9.94 -14.71 -22.81
CA ASP A 57 -10.77 -13.55 -22.47
C ASP A 57 -9.88 -12.42 -21.95
N MET A 58 -9.87 -11.29 -22.68
CA MET A 58 -9.02 -10.14 -22.38
C MET A 58 -9.39 -9.50 -21.04
N LEU A 59 -10.68 -9.48 -20.68
CA LEU A 59 -11.11 -8.92 -19.40
C LEU A 59 -10.62 -9.76 -18.21
N LEU A 60 -10.80 -11.08 -18.30
CA LEU A 60 -10.30 -12.00 -17.26
C LEU A 60 -8.78 -11.92 -17.16
N ALA A 61 -8.06 -11.92 -18.28
CA ALA A 61 -6.61 -11.77 -18.29
C ALA A 61 -6.16 -10.46 -17.63
N THR A 62 -6.85 -9.35 -17.92
CA THR A 62 -6.57 -8.04 -17.36
C THR A 62 -6.78 -7.99 -15.84
N VAL A 63 -7.92 -8.52 -15.37
CA VAL A 63 -8.26 -8.48 -13.93
C VAL A 63 -7.32 -9.37 -13.12
N PHE A 64 -7.23 -10.65 -13.50
CA PHE A 64 -6.37 -11.59 -12.76
C PHE A 64 -4.89 -11.30 -12.93
N GLY A 65 -4.45 -10.89 -14.13
CA GLY A 65 -3.09 -10.48 -14.39
C GLY A 65 -2.70 -9.24 -13.57
N GLY A 66 -3.59 -8.24 -13.50
CA GLY A 66 -3.40 -7.05 -12.67
C GLY A 66 -3.29 -7.37 -11.18
N ILE A 67 -4.15 -8.24 -10.66
CA ILE A 67 -4.10 -8.67 -9.25
C ILE A 67 -2.82 -9.45 -8.97
N CYS A 68 -2.49 -10.45 -9.77
CA CYS A 68 -1.30 -11.29 -9.56
C CYS A 68 -0.01 -10.47 -9.64
N SER A 69 0.12 -9.58 -10.64
CA SER A 69 1.27 -8.70 -10.77
C SER A 69 1.36 -7.73 -9.60
N GLY A 70 0.24 -7.15 -9.16
CA GLY A 70 0.18 -6.27 -8.00
C GLY A 70 0.64 -6.94 -6.70
N VAL A 71 0.26 -8.20 -6.46
CA VAL A 71 0.76 -8.98 -5.32
C VAL A 71 2.27 -9.19 -5.45
N GLY A 72 2.75 -9.62 -6.63
CA GLY A 72 4.17 -9.86 -6.89
C GLY A 72 5.02 -8.61 -6.67
N PHE A 73 4.65 -7.49 -7.28
CA PHE A 73 5.33 -6.21 -7.12
C PHE A 73 5.26 -5.68 -5.69
N GLY A 74 4.10 -5.78 -5.05
CA GLY A 74 3.94 -5.38 -3.66
C GLY A 74 4.85 -6.15 -2.70
N LEU A 75 5.03 -7.47 -2.91
CA LEU A 75 5.94 -8.29 -2.10
C LEU A 75 7.41 -7.91 -2.35
N ILE A 76 7.80 -7.64 -3.58
CA ILE A 76 9.16 -7.19 -3.93
C ILE A 76 9.46 -5.85 -3.27
N LEU A 77 8.55 -4.87 -3.38
CA LEU A 77 8.68 -3.56 -2.74
C LEU A 77 8.72 -3.66 -1.22
N ARG A 78 7.90 -4.53 -0.62
CA ARG A 78 7.94 -4.81 0.84
C ARG A 78 9.26 -5.41 1.28
N GLY A 79 9.92 -6.19 0.41
CA GLY A 79 11.29 -6.69 0.60
C GLY A 79 12.38 -5.62 0.44
N SER A 80 12.02 -4.34 0.29
CA SER A 80 12.93 -3.23 0.00
C SER A 80 13.74 -3.47 -1.27
N ALA A 81 13.06 -3.90 -2.33
CA ALA A 81 13.58 -4.12 -3.66
C ALA A 81 12.58 -3.59 -4.71
N THR A 82 12.99 -3.52 -5.97
CA THR A 82 12.14 -3.22 -7.12
C THR A 82 12.61 -4.01 -8.34
N THR A 83 11.71 -4.24 -9.27
CA THR A 83 12.03 -4.91 -10.55
C THR A 83 12.67 -3.97 -11.59
N GLY A 84 12.78 -2.69 -11.25
CA GLY A 84 13.22 -1.65 -12.19
C GLY A 84 12.03 -0.88 -12.79
N GLY A 85 12.29 -0.14 -13.88
CA GLY A 85 11.24 0.58 -14.60
C GLY A 85 10.56 1.69 -13.79
N THR A 86 9.25 1.84 -14.03
CA THR A 86 8.41 2.88 -13.44
C THR A 86 8.32 2.79 -11.93
N GLU A 87 8.36 1.58 -11.35
CA GLU A 87 8.37 1.36 -9.90
C GLU A 87 9.62 1.91 -9.22
N MET A 88 10.79 1.79 -9.89
CA MET A 88 12.02 2.36 -9.37
C MET A 88 11.98 3.89 -9.38
N LEU A 89 11.43 4.49 -10.44
CA LEU A 89 11.16 5.94 -10.50
C LEU A 89 10.18 6.36 -9.41
N ALA A 90 9.09 5.63 -9.23
CA ALA A 90 8.10 5.90 -8.19
C ALA A 90 8.71 5.81 -6.78
N SER A 91 9.54 4.82 -6.53
CA SER A 91 10.27 4.66 -5.26
C SER A 91 11.24 5.83 -5.00
N LEU A 92 11.90 6.34 -6.05
CA LEU A 92 12.71 7.55 -5.96
C LEU A 92 11.86 8.78 -5.65
N ILE A 93 10.73 8.96 -6.34
CA ILE A 93 9.79 10.07 -6.09
C ILE A 93 9.31 10.02 -4.63
N HIS A 94 8.87 8.86 -4.16
CA HIS A 94 8.45 8.68 -2.76
C HIS A 94 9.55 9.07 -1.75
N ARG A 95 10.81 8.76 -2.05
CA ARG A 95 11.93 9.14 -1.18
C ARG A 95 12.16 10.65 -1.11
N PHE A 96 11.91 11.39 -2.20
CA PHE A 96 12.02 12.85 -2.21
C PHE A 96 10.74 13.54 -1.73
N MET A 97 9.58 12.89 -1.94
CA MET A 97 8.25 13.37 -1.59
C MET A 97 7.47 12.27 -0.84
N PRO A 98 7.71 12.08 0.47
CA PRO A 98 7.11 10.99 1.26
C PRO A 98 5.58 11.02 1.32
N THR A 99 4.98 12.18 1.02
CA THR A 99 3.52 12.34 0.94
C THR A 99 2.88 11.62 -0.24
N VAL A 100 3.66 11.36 -1.31
CA VAL A 100 3.19 10.65 -2.50
C VAL A 100 3.42 9.16 -2.31
N ARG A 101 2.36 8.35 -2.36
CA ARG A 101 2.47 6.88 -2.26
C ARG A 101 3.16 6.31 -3.50
N VAL A 102 3.92 5.22 -3.33
CA VAL A 102 4.60 4.55 -4.44
C VAL A 102 3.61 4.15 -5.52
N GLY A 103 2.49 3.49 -5.17
CA GLY A 103 1.47 3.09 -6.14
C GLY A 103 0.85 4.26 -6.90
N GLN A 104 0.63 5.41 -6.25
CA GLN A 104 0.14 6.60 -6.93
C GLN A 104 1.16 7.16 -7.92
N ALA A 105 2.44 7.22 -7.54
CA ALA A 105 3.50 7.69 -8.43
C ALA A 105 3.67 6.75 -9.63
N THR A 106 3.66 5.43 -9.39
CA THR A 106 3.72 4.41 -10.46
C THR A 106 2.53 4.58 -11.42
N PHE A 107 1.30 4.70 -10.87
CA PHE A 107 0.10 4.88 -11.70
C PHE A 107 0.20 6.10 -12.62
N VAL A 108 0.67 7.24 -12.11
CA VAL A 108 0.81 8.46 -12.93
C VAL A 108 1.85 8.27 -14.04
N ILE A 109 2.99 7.64 -13.74
CA ILE A 109 4.03 7.39 -14.73
C ILE A 109 3.51 6.40 -15.79
N ASP A 110 2.90 5.30 -15.37
CA ASP A 110 2.35 4.29 -16.28
C ASP A 110 1.22 4.85 -17.14
N ALA A 111 0.34 5.69 -16.56
CA ALA A 111 -0.71 6.37 -17.32
C ALA A 111 -0.14 7.25 -18.45
N MET A 112 0.94 7.98 -18.19
CA MET A 112 1.62 8.75 -19.23
C MET A 112 2.18 7.86 -20.35
N VAL A 113 2.78 6.71 -19.99
CA VAL A 113 3.30 5.73 -20.96
C VAL A 113 2.16 5.12 -21.78
N ILE A 114 1.03 4.75 -21.13
CA ILE A 114 -0.13 4.16 -21.80
C ILE A 114 -0.79 5.17 -22.74
N ILE A 115 -0.94 6.42 -22.34
CA ILE A 115 -1.46 7.48 -23.21
C ILE A 115 -0.57 7.64 -24.44
N ALA A 116 0.73 7.68 -24.24
CA ALA A 116 1.68 7.76 -25.37
C ALA A 116 1.59 6.51 -26.26
N SER A 117 1.45 5.32 -25.71
CA SER A 117 1.32 4.07 -26.48
C SER A 117 -0.03 3.94 -27.20
N GLY A 118 -1.10 4.58 -26.69
CA GLY A 118 -2.43 4.59 -27.30
C GLY A 118 -2.47 5.22 -28.70
N PHE A 119 -1.47 6.06 -29.04
CA PHE A 119 -1.30 6.55 -30.42
C PHE A 119 -0.69 5.51 -31.38
N VAL A 120 -0.13 4.43 -30.84
CA VAL A 120 0.56 3.36 -31.61
C VAL A 120 -0.29 2.09 -31.68
N PHE A 121 -1.02 1.80 -30.63
CA PHE A 121 -1.88 0.63 -30.49
C PHE A 121 -3.37 1.05 -30.58
N ASP A 122 -4.25 0.05 -30.64
CA ASP A 122 -5.69 0.28 -30.62
C ASP A 122 -6.19 0.76 -29.26
N ALA A 123 -7.28 1.54 -29.27
CA ALA A 123 -7.85 2.14 -28.07
C ALA A 123 -8.36 1.09 -27.06
N GLU A 124 -8.85 -0.05 -27.53
CA GLU A 124 -9.35 -1.13 -26.68
C GLU A 124 -8.21 -1.73 -25.83
N SER A 125 -7.07 -2.05 -26.45
CA SER A 125 -5.88 -2.54 -25.74
C SER A 125 -5.36 -1.51 -24.71
N ALA A 126 -5.38 -0.24 -25.06
CA ALA A 126 -4.99 0.83 -24.14
C ALA A 126 -5.93 0.90 -22.91
N MET A 127 -7.24 0.75 -23.10
CA MET A 127 -8.20 0.73 -21.98
C MET A 127 -7.97 -0.46 -21.04
N TYR A 128 -7.73 -1.65 -21.59
CA TYR A 128 -7.37 -2.82 -20.77
C TYR A 128 -6.05 -2.61 -20.02
N ALA A 129 -5.06 -2.00 -20.66
CA ALA A 129 -3.80 -1.68 -19.99
C ALA A 129 -3.99 -0.72 -18.80
N VAL A 130 -4.79 0.37 -18.96
CA VAL A 130 -5.14 1.27 -17.86
C VAL A 130 -5.79 0.51 -16.71
N MET A 131 -6.74 -0.38 -17.01
CA MET A 131 -7.43 -1.17 -15.99
C MET A 131 -6.48 -2.13 -15.27
N ALA A 132 -5.58 -2.80 -16.00
CA ALA A 132 -4.57 -3.69 -15.41
C ALA A 132 -3.64 -2.94 -14.46
N VAL A 133 -3.12 -1.79 -14.89
CA VAL A 133 -2.22 -0.94 -14.09
C VAL A 133 -2.94 -0.39 -12.86
N PHE A 134 -4.18 0.06 -13.00
CA PHE A 134 -4.98 0.54 -11.87
C PHE A 134 -5.18 -0.55 -10.81
N LEU A 135 -5.57 -1.75 -11.23
CA LEU A 135 -5.74 -2.90 -10.34
C LEU A 135 -4.42 -3.30 -9.68
N SER A 136 -3.35 -3.40 -10.46
CA SER A 136 -2.02 -3.75 -9.96
C SER A 136 -1.56 -2.77 -8.90
N ASN A 137 -1.61 -1.46 -9.17
CA ASN A 137 -1.17 -0.44 -8.23
C ASN A 137 -2.04 -0.38 -6.96
N THR A 138 -3.35 -0.63 -7.07
CA THR A 138 -4.24 -0.74 -5.91
C THR A 138 -3.84 -1.92 -5.02
N VAL A 139 -3.51 -3.06 -5.63
CA VAL A 139 -3.06 -4.25 -4.90
C VAL A 139 -1.66 -4.05 -4.31
N VAL A 140 -0.74 -3.38 -5.03
CA VAL A 140 0.57 -2.98 -4.49
C VAL A 140 0.41 -2.17 -3.22
N ASP A 141 -0.42 -1.12 -3.23
CA ASP A 141 -0.66 -0.30 -2.04
C ASP A 141 -1.24 -1.13 -0.89
N LEU A 142 -2.19 -2.05 -1.19
CA LEU A 142 -2.75 -2.95 -0.18
C LEU A 142 -1.70 -3.88 0.45
N VAL A 143 -0.79 -4.42 -0.37
CA VAL A 143 0.31 -5.29 0.11
C VAL A 143 1.33 -4.51 0.91
N LEU A 144 1.65 -3.27 0.51
CA LEU A 144 2.58 -2.40 1.22
C LEU A 144 2.02 -1.91 2.56
N GLU A 145 0.76 -1.45 2.58
CA GLU A 145 0.08 -1.04 3.83
C GLU A 145 -0.09 -2.25 4.77
N GLY A 146 -0.28 -3.45 4.20
CA GLY A 146 -0.49 -4.69 4.95
C GLY A 146 -1.83 -4.74 5.68
N PRO A 147 -2.15 -5.87 6.34
CA PRO A 147 -3.40 -6.02 7.09
C PRO A 147 -3.44 -5.19 8.38
N ASN A 148 -2.32 -4.63 8.80
CA ASN A 148 -2.15 -3.97 10.10
C ASN A 148 -2.38 -2.45 10.05
N SER A 149 -3.26 -1.96 9.18
CA SER A 149 -3.69 -0.56 9.29
C SER A 149 -4.50 -0.39 10.58
N SER A 150 -3.92 0.32 11.54
CA SER A 150 -4.58 0.69 12.78
C SER A 150 -5.30 2.02 12.65
N HIS A 151 -6.29 2.19 13.51
CA HIS A 151 -7.07 3.42 13.61
C HIS A 151 -7.01 3.92 15.04
N ALA A 152 -6.64 5.18 15.22
CA ALA A 152 -6.76 5.88 16.48
C ALA A 152 -8.16 6.49 16.58
N TYR A 153 -8.85 6.18 17.65
CA TYR A 153 -10.18 6.69 17.95
C TYR A 153 -10.12 7.65 19.12
N PHE A 154 -10.69 8.84 18.93
CA PHE A 154 -10.99 9.77 20.00
C PHE A 154 -12.50 9.67 20.28
N VAL A 155 -12.85 9.26 21.48
CA VAL A 155 -14.25 9.12 21.90
C VAL A 155 -14.53 10.14 22.99
N ILE A 156 -15.49 11.02 22.75
CA ILE A 156 -15.93 12.05 23.69
C ILE A 156 -17.34 11.70 24.14
N SER A 157 -17.49 11.38 25.42
CA SER A 157 -18.75 10.94 26.00
C SER A 157 -18.83 11.27 27.49
N ASP A 158 -20.02 11.51 27.97
CA ASP A 158 -20.27 11.66 29.43
C ASP A 158 -20.19 10.33 30.19
N LYS A 159 -20.15 9.20 29.43
CA LYS A 159 -19.99 7.83 29.95
C LYS A 159 -18.62 7.24 29.61
N ALA A 160 -17.59 8.10 29.59
CA ALA A 160 -16.23 7.70 29.15
C ALA A 160 -15.66 6.52 29.95
N ASP A 161 -15.83 6.51 31.27
CA ASP A 161 -15.28 5.46 32.14
C ASP A 161 -15.95 4.08 31.90
N GLU A 162 -17.24 4.05 31.62
CA GLU A 162 -17.98 2.82 31.31
C GLU A 162 -17.52 2.28 29.90
N ILE A 163 -17.41 3.19 28.95
CA ILE A 163 -16.90 2.84 27.60
C ILE A 163 -15.48 2.29 27.69
N ALA A 164 -14.58 2.97 28.42
CA ALA A 164 -13.19 2.55 28.58
C ALA A 164 -13.10 1.14 29.18
N LYS A 165 -13.84 0.89 30.26
CA LYS A 165 -13.87 -0.44 30.90
C LYS A 165 -14.30 -1.52 29.94
N ARG A 166 -15.40 -1.30 29.23
CA ARG A 166 -15.95 -2.30 28.30
C ARG A 166 -15.06 -2.54 27.08
N VAL A 167 -14.37 -1.50 26.58
CA VAL A 167 -13.37 -1.62 25.50
C VAL A 167 -12.19 -2.47 25.97
N MET A 168 -11.68 -2.24 27.17
CA MET A 168 -10.58 -3.04 27.74
C MET A 168 -11.00 -4.50 27.95
N ASP A 169 -12.20 -4.73 28.46
CA ASP A 169 -12.71 -6.08 28.77
C ASP A 169 -13.05 -6.89 27.49
N GLU A 170 -13.63 -6.26 26.44
CA GLU A 170 -14.12 -6.96 25.25
C GLU A 170 -13.09 -7.00 24.09
N LEU A 171 -12.22 -5.99 23.98
CA LEU A 171 -11.24 -5.87 22.89
C LEU A 171 -9.81 -6.12 23.33
N GLU A 172 -9.57 -6.21 24.65
CA GLU A 172 -8.21 -6.36 25.23
C GLU A 172 -7.26 -5.27 24.71
N ARG A 173 -7.78 -4.04 24.55
CA ARG A 173 -7.04 -2.89 24.05
C ARG A 173 -6.88 -1.82 25.09
N GLY A 174 -5.68 -1.23 25.16
CA GLY A 174 -5.42 -0.10 26.04
C GLY A 174 -6.27 1.12 25.65
N VAL A 175 -6.80 1.80 26.66
CA VAL A 175 -7.54 3.04 26.52
C VAL A 175 -6.88 4.10 27.38
N THR A 176 -6.55 5.25 26.78
CA THR A 176 -5.98 6.40 27.51
C THR A 176 -7.02 7.48 27.65
N GLY A 177 -7.30 7.90 28.89
CA GLY A 177 -8.16 9.05 29.17
C GLY A 177 -7.35 10.34 29.09
N LEU A 178 -7.84 11.31 28.32
CA LEU A 178 -7.32 12.66 28.22
C LEU A 178 -8.33 13.62 28.80
N ASP A 179 -7.95 14.37 29.82
CA ASP A 179 -8.83 15.35 30.42
C ASP A 179 -8.86 16.64 29.57
N GLY A 180 -10.05 17.14 29.30
CA GLY A 180 -10.28 18.32 28.50
C GLY A 180 -11.51 19.11 28.99
N VAL A 181 -11.71 20.28 28.41
CA VAL A 181 -12.88 21.13 28.72
C VAL A 181 -13.67 21.36 27.44
N GLY A 182 -14.96 21.11 27.48
CA GLY A 182 -15.86 21.43 26.39
C GLY A 182 -16.04 22.93 26.28
N MET A 183 -15.43 23.56 25.27
CA MET A 183 -15.36 25.03 25.14
C MET A 183 -16.73 25.72 24.99
N TYR A 184 -17.74 25.01 24.53
CA TYR A 184 -19.11 25.54 24.43
C TYR A 184 -19.84 25.47 25.75
N THR A 185 -19.67 24.36 26.50
CA THR A 185 -20.42 24.11 27.76
C THR A 185 -19.63 24.47 29.00
N MET A 186 -18.34 24.73 28.87
CA MET A 186 -17.35 24.95 29.95
C MET A 186 -17.33 23.81 30.98
N LYS A 187 -17.75 22.61 30.57
CA LYS A 187 -17.75 21.40 31.43
C LYS A 187 -16.48 20.57 31.16
N GLU A 188 -15.98 19.98 32.21
CA GLU A 188 -14.94 18.97 32.10
C GLU A 188 -15.45 17.77 31.32
N LYS A 189 -14.61 17.28 30.38
CA LYS A 189 -14.91 16.14 29.54
C LYS A 189 -13.68 15.25 29.50
N ARG A 190 -13.90 13.95 29.63
CA ARG A 190 -12.86 12.95 29.40
C ARG A 190 -12.93 12.44 27.96
N VAL A 191 -11.84 12.60 27.22
CA VAL A 191 -11.66 12.09 25.86
C VAL A 191 -10.90 10.79 25.94
N LEU A 192 -11.45 9.71 25.42
CA LEU A 192 -10.76 8.42 25.35
C LEU A 192 -9.99 8.33 24.04
N LEU A 193 -8.70 8.01 24.13
CA LEU A 193 -7.86 7.63 23.01
C LEU A 193 -7.70 6.10 23.04
N CYS A 194 -8.18 5.44 21.99
CA CYS A 194 -8.03 4.01 21.80
C CYS A 194 -7.51 3.72 20.40
N VAL A 195 -6.50 2.87 20.30
CA VAL A 195 -5.96 2.43 19.00
C VAL A 195 -6.39 0.98 18.79
N VAL A 196 -7.03 0.72 17.65
CA VAL A 196 -7.56 -0.60 17.30
C VAL A 196 -7.15 -0.96 15.87
N SER A 197 -7.10 -2.26 15.58
CA SER A 197 -6.90 -2.76 14.23
C SER A 197 -8.14 -2.47 13.35
N ARG A 198 -7.97 -2.51 12.03
CA ARG A 198 -9.07 -2.33 11.06
C ARG A 198 -10.24 -3.29 11.34
N PHE A 199 -9.95 -4.51 11.78
CA PHE A 199 -10.96 -5.54 12.04
C PHE A 199 -11.75 -5.28 13.33
N GLU A 200 -11.16 -4.60 14.31
CA GLU A 200 -11.79 -4.28 15.60
C GLU A 200 -12.64 -3.00 15.55
N THR A 201 -12.46 -2.19 14.50
CA THR A 201 -13.18 -0.91 14.32
C THR A 201 -14.69 -1.04 14.51
N MET A 202 -15.31 -2.03 13.89
CA MET A 202 -16.77 -2.23 13.98
C MET A 202 -17.22 -2.63 15.38
N ARG A 203 -16.39 -3.42 16.09
CA ARG A 203 -16.67 -3.84 17.47
C ARG A 203 -16.55 -2.65 18.42
N LEU A 204 -15.48 -1.84 18.28
CA LEU A 204 -15.30 -0.61 19.06
C LEU A 204 -16.50 0.33 18.90
N ARG A 205 -16.91 0.62 17.66
CA ARG A 205 -18.06 1.50 17.40
C ARG A 205 -19.35 0.94 18.02
N ARG A 206 -19.58 -0.37 17.94
CA ARG A 206 -20.75 -1.02 18.56
C ARG A 206 -20.74 -0.84 20.08
N ILE A 207 -19.59 -1.05 20.74
CA ILE A 207 -19.44 -0.85 22.18
C ILE A 207 -19.79 0.60 22.55
N VAL A 208 -19.15 1.57 21.90
CA VAL A 208 -19.35 2.99 22.18
C VAL A 208 -20.82 3.38 22.07
N PHE A 209 -21.45 3.12 20.92
CA PHE A 209 -22.83 3.55 20.66
C PHE A 209 -23.89 2.71 21.40
N SER A 210 -23.55 1.51 21.91
CA SER A 210 -24.46 0.75 22.80
C SER A 210 -24.55 1.35 24.20
N ILE A 211 -23.49 2.05 24.65
CA ILE A 211 -23.43 2.70 25.98
C ILE A 211 -23.91 4.13 25.89
N ASP A 212 -23.42 4.86 24.88
CA ASP A 212 -23.79 6.25 24.67
C ASP A 212 -24.07 6.52 23.17
N PRO A 213 -25.34 6.50 22.75
CA PRO A 213 -25.72 6.82 21.38
C PRO A 213 -25.37 8.26 20.95
N ALA A 214 -25.15 9.18 21.91
CA ALA A 214 -24.79 10.56 21.68
C ALA A 214 -23.27 10.81 21.70
N ALA A 215 -22.47 9.77 21.90
CA ALA A 215 -21.00 9.89 21.91
C ALA A 215 -20.48 10.47 20.59
N PHE A 216 -19.54 11.42 20.71
CA PHE A 216 -18.83 11.95 19.54
C PHE A 216 -17.54 11.19 19.32
N VAL A 217 -17.38 10.62 18.12
CA VAL A 217 -16.29 9.72 17.79
C VAL A 217 -15.53 10.23 16.58
N VAL A 218 -14.24 10.48 16.75
CA VAL A 218 -13.32 10.84 15.65
C VAL A 218 -12.41 9.65 15.38
N ALA A 219 -12.33 9.22 14.12
CA ALA A 219 -11.45 8.15 13.68
C ALA A 219 -10.33 8.73 12.82
N CYS A 220 -9.09 8.49 13.22
CA CYS A 220 -7.89 8.87 12.47
C CYS A 220 -7.19 7.61 11.96
N LYS A 221 -6.90 7.53 10.67
CA LYS A 221 -6.08 6.44 10.12
C LYS A 221 -4.64 6.61 10.63
N SER A 222 -4.11 5.60 11.33
CA SER A 222 -2.70 5.56 11.72
C SER A 222 -1.92 4.74 10.70
N HIS A 223 -0.83 5.30 10.17
CA HIS A 223 0.02 4.58 9.23
C HIS A 223 0.97 3.63 9.95
N ASP A 224 1.53 4.05 11.08
CA ASP A 224 2.40 3.23 11.90
C ASP A 224 1.96 3.30 13.36
N THR A 225 1.68 2.13 13.91
CA THR A 225 1.45 1.95 15.35
C THR A 225 2.46 0.94 15.86
N LEU A 226 3.33 1.40 16.75
CA LEU A 226 4.37 0.61 17.37
C LEU A 226 4.03 0.42 18.84
N GLY A 227 4.29 -0.76 19.39
CA GLY A 227 4.09 -1.07 20.79
C GLY A 227 3.35 -2.37 21.04
N GLU A 228 3.11 -2.67 22.32
CA GLU A 228 2.47 -3.89 22.75
C GLU A 228 1.07 -4.06 22.14
N GLY A 229 0.80 -5.22 21.59
CA GLY A 229 -0.44 -5.51 20.85
C GLY A 229 -0.47 -5.05 19.39
N PHE A 230 0.60 -4.41 18.91
CA PHE A 230 0.80 -3.99 17.52
C PHE A 230 2.18 -4.46 17.00
N LYS A 231 2.79 -3.70 16.12
CA LYS A 231 4.10 -4.01 15.56
C LYS A 231 5.19 -3.76 16.61
N GLU A 232 5.89 -4.79 17.04
CA GLU A 232 7.10 -4.62 17.85
C GLU A 232 8.26 -4.18 16.95
N GLU A 233 8.94 -3.10 17.34
CA GLU A 233 10.16 -2.68 16.68
C GLU A 233 11.26 -3.67 17.10
N LYS A 234 11.65 -4.56 16.19
CA LYS A 234 12.84 -5.41 16.42
C LYS A 234 14.03 -4.47 16.49
N GLN A 235 14.55 -4.33 17.70
CA GLN A 235 15.83 -3.65 17.93
C GLN A 235 16.88 -4.34 17.03
N ALA A 236 17.49 -3.53 16.13
CA ALA A 236 18.52 -3.95 15.20
C ALA A 236 19.89 -4.00 15.87
#